data_3f0877677d8bd664731455f8288d7747
#
_entry.id   3f0877677d8bd664731455f8288d7747
#
_cell.length_a   1.000
_cell.length_b   1.000
_cell.length_c   1.000
_cell.angle_alpha   90.00
_cell.angle_beta   90.00
_cell.angle_gamma   90.00
#
_symmetry.space_group_name_H-M   'P 1'
#
loop_
_entity.id
_entity.type
_entity.pdbx_description
1 polymer ?
#
loop_
_entity_poly.entity_id
_entity_poly.type
_entity_poly.pdbx_seq_one_letter_code
_entity_poly.pdbx_strand_id
1 'polypeptide(L)'
;YFISYLNGFDQASTSMEKCDPIIYFYRSAFDRVMDGVKNSKVENGTAEIWALYNMGYVVKTPSGCFAIDISHRWAKELAPYIDFLCVTHKHSDHYNNDLIQAMFDLGKPVLSNYLKDTTYPYTAKGDKDYEIGKFKIKTCITDHNNSGLSNFVTVFSIDCGEDTGNFVFMHVGDSNYKPEQYTNLASHVNVLIPRYAPNALTENNILGSGAGQVEPDYVLLSHILELAHAGVDESRWSLELALERASKINCEQTYVPMWGEKLVWKNNKLN
;
A
#
# COMPACT_ATOMS: atom_id res chain seq x y z
N TYR A 1 -12.89 -16.54 -13.65
CA TYR A 1 -11.85 -16.27 -14.65
C TYR A 1 -10.69 -15.50 -14.02
N PHE A 2 -10.84 -14.24 -13.61
CA PHE A 2 -9.77 -13.47 -12.97
C PHE A 2 -9.30 -14.09 -11.65
N ILE A 3 -10.19 -14.58 -10.82
CA ILE A 3 -9.84 -15.22 -9.55
C ILE A 3 -8.95 -16.45 -9.79
N SER A 4 -9.25 -17.29 -10.77
CA SER A 4 -8.39 -18.43 -11.13
C SER A 4 -6.99 -17.97 -11.55
N TYR A 5 -6.91 -16.95 -12.38
CA TYR A 5 -5.64 -16.37 -12.80
C TYR A 5 -4.86 -15.79 -11.62
N LEU A 6 -5.49 -14.97 -10.79
CA LEU A 6 -4.85 -14.33 -9.63
C LEU A 6 -4.28 -15.34 -8.64
N ASN A 7 -4.96 -16.48 -8.45
CA ASN A 7 -4.54 -17.54 -7.54
C ASN A 7 -3.56 -18.55 -8.17
N GLY A 8 -3.17 -18.38 -9.42
CA GLY A 8 -2.22 -19.26 -10.08
C GLY A 8 -2.73 -20.64 -10.44
N PHE A 9 -4.05 -20.85 -10.45
CA PHE A 9 -4.63 -22.16 -10.79
C PHE A 9 -4.74 -22.43 -12.29
N ASP A 10 -4.51 -21.42 -13.11
CA ASP A 10 -4.64 -21.55 -14.56
C ASP A 10 -3.30 -21.86 -15.20
N GLN A 11 -3.19 -23.05 -15.84
CA GLN A 11 -2.01 -23.45 -16.58
C GLN A 11 -1.81 -22.67 -17.89
N ALA A 12 -2.87 -22.05 -18.40
CA ALA A 12 -2.83 -21.21 -19.61
C ALA A 12 -2.50 -19.73 -19.32
N SER A 13 -2.02 -19.40 -18.12
CA SER A 13 -1.80 -18.03 -17.66
C SER A 13 -0.96 -17.15 -18.60
N THR A 14 0.10 -17.71 -19.21
CA THR A 14 0.94 -16.99 -20.18
C THR A 14 0.18 -16.62 -21.45
N SER A 15 -0.73 -17.46 -21.91
CA SER A 15 -1.60 -17.13 -23.04
C SER A 15 -2.63 -16.07 -22.67
N MET A 16 -3.18 -16.14 -21.47
CA MET A 16 -4.10 -15.13 -20.95
C MET A 16 -3.45 -13.75 -20.83
N GLU A 17 -2.22 -13.70 -20.34
CA GLU A 17 -1.40 -12.48 -20.26
C GLU A 17 -1.16 -11.82 -21.63
N LYS A 18 -1.24 -12.59 -22.72
CA LYS A 18 -1.09 -12.07 -24.09
C LYS A 18 -2.40 -11.68 -24.76
N CYS A 19 -3.51 -12.30 -24.37
CA CYS A 19 -4.77 -12.20 -25.09
C CYS A 19 -5.84 -11.37 -24.37
N ASP A 20 -5.82 -11.31 -23.03
CA ASP A 20 -6.75 -10.52 -22.25
C ASP A 20 -6.15 -9.14 -21.92
N PRO A 21 -6.79 -8.03 -22.31
CA PRO A 21 -6.22 -6.70 -22.11
C PRO A 21 -6.01 -6.33 -20.64
N ILE A 22 -6.87 -6.77 -19.74
CA ILE A 22 -6.78 -6.46 -18.31
C ILE A 22 -5.64 -7.26 -17.68
N ILE A 23 -5.56 -8.54 -17.99
CA ILE A 23 -4.48 -9.40 -17.50
C ILE A 23 -3.12 -8.98 -18.11
N TYR A 24 -3.08 -8.60 -19.37
CA TYR A 24 -1.89 -8.01 -19.98
C TYR A 24 -1.44 -6.75 -19.26
N PHE A 25 -2.38 -5.85 -18.96
CA PHE A 25 -2.09 -4.63 -18.20
C PHE A 25 -1.61 -4.93 -16.78
N TYR A 26 -2.27 -5.83 -16.08
CA TYR A 26 -1.89 -6.29 -14.74
C TYR A 26 -0.45 -6.84 -14.73
N ARG A 27 -0.08 -7.70 -15.68
CA ARG A 27 1.26 -8.25 -15.80
C ARG A 27 2.28 -7.18 -16.20
N SER A 28 2.01 -6.39 -17.22
CA SER A 28 2.94 -5.35 -17.70
C SER A 28 3.18 -4.23 -16.68
N ALA A 29 2.19 -3.93 -15.84
CA ALA A 29 2.36 -3.03 -14.71
C ALA A 29 3.38 -3.56 -13.70
N PHE A 30 3.29 -4.86 -13.38
CA PHE A 30 4.25 -5.51 -12.50
C PHE A 30 5.66 -5.52 -13.10
N ASP A 31 5.80 -5.83 -14.39
CA ASP A 31 7.10 -5.82 -15.08
C ASP A 31 7.76 -4.44 -15.04
N ARG A 32 6.99 -3.36 -15.21
CA ARG A 32 7.50 -1.99 -15.05
C ARG A 32 7.97 -1.68 -13.64
N VAL A 33 7.21 -2.11 -12.62
CA VAL A 33 7.64 -1.95 -11.22
C VAL A 33 8.93 -2.69 -10.97
N MET A 34 9.02 -3.95 -11.42
CA MET A 34 10.22 -4.77 -11.24
C MET A 34 11.43 -4.16 -11.94
N ASP A 35 11.28 -3.67 -13.17
CA ASP A 35 12.36 -2.99 -13.89
C ASP A 35 12.83 -1.75 -13.13
N GLY A 36 11.89 -0.90 -12.68
CA GLY A 36 12.19 0.27 -11.88
C GLY A 36 12.90 -0.06 -10.56
N VAL A 37 12.39 -1.01 -9.81
CA VAL A 37 12.97 -1.42 -8.52
C VAL A 37 14.38 -1.99 -8.69
N LYS A 38 14.63 -2.77 -9.74
CA LYS A 38 15.95 -3.35 -10.04
C LYS A 38 16.96 -2.31 -10.51
N ASN A 39 16.56 -1.41 -11.40
CA ASN A 39 17.48 -0.63 -12.21
C ASN A 39 17.57 0.84 -11.82
N SER A 40 16.58 1.39 -11.11
CA SER A 40 16.64 2.80 -10.72
C SER A 40 17.74 3.05 -9.68
N LYS A 41 18.41 4.20 -9.81
CA LYS A 41 19.33 4.75 -8.81
C LYS A 41 18.66 5.98 -8.23
N VAL A 42 18.17 5.84 -6.99
CA VAL A 42 17.48 6.93 -6.30
C VAL A 42 18.51 7.93 -5.77
N GLU A 43 18.38 9.19 -6.15
CA GLU A 43 19.26 10.27 -5.70
C GLU A 43 18.91 10.73 -4.28
N ASN A 44 19.90 11.28 -3.57
CA ASN A 44 19.64 11.93 -2.28
C ASN A 44 18.61 13.05 -2.42
N GLY A 45 17.71 13.15 -1.44
CA GLY A 45 16.59 14.10 -1.45
C GLY A 45 15.38 13.60 -2.24
N THR A 46 15.39 12.34 -2.69
CA THR A 46 14.27 11.77 -3.46
C THR A 46 13.78 10.44 -2.89
N ALA A 47 12.53 10.09 -3.23
CA ALA A 47 11.98 8.75 -3.10
C ALA A 47 11.20 8.40 -4.36
N GLU A 48 11.31 7.18 -4.82
CA GLU A 48 10.54 6.65 -5.95
C GLU A 48 9.44 5.74 -5.43
N ILE A 49 8.20 5.96 -5.91
CA ILE A 49 7.00 5.29 -5.45
C ILE A 49 6.32 4.67 -6.65
N TRP A 50 6.04 3.37 -6.59
CA TRP A 50 5.26 2.68 -7.62
C TRP A 50 3.94 2.21 -7.02
N ALA A 51 2.84 2.61 -7.65
CA ALA A 51 1.54 2.00 -7.41
C ALA A 51 1.49 0.63 -8.12
N LEU A 52 0.89 -0.34 -7.46
CA LEU A 52 0.69 -1.67 -8.02
C LEU A 52 -0.79 -2.06 -7.84
N TYR A 53 -1.12 -3.30 -8.12
CA TYR A 53 -2.49 -3.80 -8.04
C TYR A 53 -3.13 -3.53 -6.66
N ASN A 54 -4.38 -3.11 -6.66
CA ASN A 54 -5.23 -2.81 -5.51
C ASN A 54 -4.66 -1.68 -4.62
N MET A 55 -4.15 -1.99 -3.45
CA MET A 55 -3.49 -1.05 -2.53
C MET A 55 -1.98 -1.31 -2.40
N GLY A 56 -1.39 -2.09 -3.28
CA GLY A 56 0.03 -2.40 -3.26
C GLY A 56 0.91 -1.23 -3.66
N TYR A 57 1.96 -0.98 -2.89
CA TYR A 57 2.98 0.04 -3.20
C TYR A 57 4.39 -0.48 -2.95
N VAL A 58 5.32 -0.02 -3.77
CA VAL A 58 6.75 -0.18 -3.55
C VAL A 58 7.38 1.20 -3.46
N VAL A 59 8.18 1.43 -2.43
CA VAL A 59 8.89 2.70 -2.21
C VAL A 59 10.38 2.44 -2.13
N LYS A 60 11.16 3.09 -2.99
CA LYS A 60 12.61 3.00 -3.04
C LYS A 60 13.24 4.35 -2.71
N THR A 61 14.22 4.31 -1.84
CA THR A 61 14.97 5.48 -1.35
C THR A 61 16.46 5.30 -1.65
N PRO A 62 17.32 6.30 -1.43
CA PRO A 62 18.76 6.12 -1.58
C PRO A 62 19.34 4.99 -0.71
N SER A 63 18.74 4.73 0.45
CA SER A 63 19.25 3.77 1.45
C SER A 63 18.47 2.49 1.63
N GLY A 64 17.37 2.31 0.91
CA GLY A 64 16.58 1.08 1.04
C GLY A 64 15.29 1.08 0.23
N CYS A 65 14.57 -0.04 0.30
CA CYS A 65 13.33 -0.25 -0.43
C CYS A 65 12.36 -1.05 0.42
N PHE A 66 11.09 -0.66 0.46
CA PHE A 66 10.05 -1.45 1.10
C PHE A 66 8.83 -1.63 0.20
N ALA A 67 8.03 -2.61 0.53
CA ALA A 67 6.74 -2.83 -0.10
C ALA A 67 5.63 -2.93 0.96
N ILE A 68 4.41 -2.60 0.56
CA ILE A 68 3.24 -2.68 1.42
C ILE A 68 2.04 -3.19 0.63
N ASP A 69 1.26 -4.08 1.23
CA ASP A 69 0.01 -4.66 0.70
C ASP A 69 0.13 -5.21 -0.72
N ILE A 70 1.20 -5.94 -1.01
CA ILE A 70 1.41 -6.56 -2.32
C ILE A 70 0.61 -7.87 -2.42
N SER A 71 -0.48 -7.86 -3.17
CA SER A 71 -1.32 -9.03 -3.45
C SER A 71 -1.16 -9.56 -4.87
N HIS A 72 -0.16 -9.12 -5.59
CA HIS A 72 0.06 -9.48 -6.99
C HIS A 72 0.49 -10.94 -7.15
N ARG A 73 0.01 -11.61 -8.20
CA ARG A 73 0.35 -13.01 -8.51
C ARG A 73 1.86 -13.28 -8.56
N TRP A 74 2.63 -12.34 -9.10
CA TRP A 74 4.08 -12.45 -9.28
C TRP A 74 4.88 -11.78 -8.14
N ALA A 75 4.21 -11.43 -7.05
CA ALA A 75 4.79 -10.67 -5.93
C ALA A 75 6.07 -11.26 -5.35
N LYS A 76 6.22 -12.59 -5.35
CA LYS A 76 7.42 -13.29 -4.87
C LYS A 76 8.72 -12.77 -5.49
N GLU A 77 8.66 -12.29 -6.73
CA GLU A 77 9.83 -11.75 -7.45
C GLU A 77 10.39 -10.47 -6.81
N LEU A 78 9.61 -9.77 -5.98
CA LEU A 78 10.05 -8.58 -5.25
C LEU A 78 10.98 -8.89 -4.07
N ALA A 79 10.89 -10.07 -3.46
CA ALA A 79 11.57 -10.39 -2.21
C ALA A 79 13.08 -10.09 -2.18
N PRO A 80 13.87 -10.36 -3.24
CA PRO A 80 15.30 -10.04 -3.25
C PRO A 80 15.59 -8.53 -3.21
N TYR A 81 14.67 -7.69 -3.65
CA TYR A 81 14.87 -6.27 -3.91
C TYR A 81 14.27 -5.33 -2.87
N ILE A 82 13.51 -5.83 -1.92
CA ILE A 82 12.95 -5.07 -0.81
C ILE A 82 13.59 -5.48 0.51
N ASP A 83 13.74 -4.55 1.42
CA ASP A 83 14.37 -4.75 2.73
C ASP A 83 13.36 -5.23 3.77
N PHE A 84 12.11 -4.78 3.67
CA PHE A 84 11.01 -5.24 4.50
C PHE A 84 9.67 -5.14 3.77
N LEU A 85 8.68 -5.87 4.28
CA LEU A 85 7.31 -5.91 3.79
C LEU A 85 6.36 -5.51 4.92
N CYS A 86 5.41 -4.63 4.63
CA CYS A 86 4.28 -4.34 5.51
C CYS A 86 3.00 -4.97 4.94
N VAL A 87 2.19 -5.54 5.83
CA VAL A 87 0.85 -6.07 5.50
C VAL A 87 -0.15 -5.50 6.48
N THR A 88 -1.11 -4.71 5.99
CA THR A 88 -2.07 -4.02 6.85
C THR A 88 -3.04 -4.97 7.54
N HIS A 89 -3.53 -6.00 6.85
CA HIS A 89 -4.47 -6.96 7.42
C HIS A 89 -4.59 -8.24 6.58
N LYS A 90 -5.31 -9.23 7.13
CA LYS A 90 -5.46 -10.57 6.55
C LYS A 90 -6.67 -10.66 5.59
N HIS A 91 -6.69 -9.83 4.55
CA HIS A 91 -7.56 -10.05 3.39
C HIS A 91 -6.71 -10.37 2.16
N SER A 92 -7.17 -11.29 1.32
CA SER A 92 -6.38 -11.87 0.22
C SER A 92 -5.95 -10.86 -0.84
N ASP A 93 -6.63 -9.74 -0.91
CA ASP A 93 -6.32 -8.62 -1.81
C ASP A 93 -5.26 -7.65 -1.23
N HIS A 94 -4.71 -7.93 -0.03
CA HIS A 94 -3.66 -7.14 0.63
C HIS A 94 -2.36 -7.90 0.85
N TYR A 95 -2.28 -9.20 0.57
CA TYR A 95 -1.05 -9.97 0.74
C TYR A 95 -0.85 -11.07 -0.31
N ASN A 96 0.37 -11.56 -0.37
CA ASN A 96 0.73 -12.75 -1.14
C ASN A 96 1.58 -13.68 -0.26
N ASN A 97 1.12 -14.91 -0.05
CA ASN A 97 1.81 -15.88 0.82
C ASN A 97 3.20 -16.25 0.33
N ASP A 98 3.41 -16.35 -1.00
CA ASP A 98 4.71 -16.72 -1.56
C ASP A 98 5.73 -15.60 -1.36
N LEU A 99 5.31 -14.34 -1.44
CA LEU A 99 6.16 -13.20 -1.10
C LEU A 99 6.52 -13.21 0.38
N ILE A 100 5.55 -13.39 1.26
CA ILE A 100 5.77 -13.44 2.72
C ILE A 100 6.76 -14.56 3.07
N GLN A 101 6.56 -15.76 2.51
CA GLN A 101 7.47 -16.88 2.74
C GLN A 101 8.88 -16.58 2.20
N ALA A 102 8.99 -15.99 1.01
CA ALA A 102 10.29 -15.62 0.46
C ALA A 102 11.01 -14.57 1.31
N MET A 103 10.28 -13.60 1.90
CA MET A 103 10.87 -12.65 2.84
C MET A 103 11.42 -13.35 4.09
N PHE A 104 10.68 -14.30 4.66
CA PHE A 104 11.15 -15.09 5.80
C PHE A 104 12.36 -15.96 5.47
N ASP A 105 12.35 -16.59 4.29
CA ASP A 105 13.48 -17.42 3.81
C ASP A 105 14.77 -16.59 3.63
N LEU A 106 14.63 -15.30 3.30
CA LEU A 106 15.73 -14.34 3.19
C LEU A 106 16.09 -13.66 4.53
N GLY A 107 15.41 -14.00 5.62
CA GLY A 107 15.61 -13.37 6.93
C GLY A 107 15.18 -11.90 7.00
N LYS A 108 14.31 -11.45 6.10
CA LYS A 108 13.85 -10.07 6.00
C LYS A 108 12.56 -9.84 6.80
N PRO A 109 12.40 -8.67 7.46
CA PRO A 109 11.22 -8.38 8.27
C PRO A 109 9.92 -8.35 7.47
N VAL A 110 8.86 -8.93 8.07
CA VAL A 110 7.48 -8.76 7.62
C VAL A 110 6.67 -8.19 8.79
N LEU A 111 6.25 -6.94 8.67
CA LEU A 111 5.42 -6.27 9.66
C LEU A 111 3.95 -6.58 9.36
N SER A 112 3.29 -7.29 10.29
CA SER A 112 1.88 -7.62 10.17
C SER A 112 1.26 -7.87 11.53
N ASN A 113 -0.08 -7.86 11.61
CA ASN A 113 -0.78 -8.12 12.87
C ASN A 113 -1.21 -9.59 13.07
N TYR A 114 -0.88 -10.51 12.15
CA TYR A 114 -1.44 -11.87 12.16
C TYR A 114 -0.46 -13.01 11.87
N LEU A 115 0.77 -12.74 11.33
CA LEU A 115 1.62 -13.80 10.74
C LEU A 115 2.49 -14.56 11.72
N LYS A 116 2.83 -13.98 12.85
CA LYS A 116 3.71 -14.58 13.87
C LYS A 116 3.10 -14.40 15.25
N ASP A 117 3.62 -15.14 16.21
CA ASP A 117 3.26 -14.95 17.59
C ASP A 117 3.75 -13.61 18.16
N THR A 118 3.38 -13.31 19.40
CA THR A 118 3.73 -12.05 20.05
C THR A 118 5.22 -11.88 20.33
N THR A 119 6.02 -12.94 20.20
CA THR A 119 7.48 -12.90 20.42
C THR A 119 8.24 -12.46 19.17
N TYR A 120 7.60 -12.49 18.00
CA TYR A 120 8.19 -11.99 16.78
C TYR A 120 8.31 -10.45 16.84
N PRO A 121 9.51 -9.88 16.66
CA PRO A 121 9.76 -8.45 16.94
C PRO A 121 8.95 -7.50 16.06
N TYR A 122 8.52 -7.96 14.88
CA TYR A 122 7.78 -7.17 13.89
C TYR A 122 6.27 -7.45 13.89
N THR A 123 5.73 -8.05 14.95
CA THR A 123 4.27 -8.24 15.10
C THR A 123 3.59 -6.90 15.41
N ALA A 124 2.92 -6.33 14.41
CA ALA A 124 2.34 -4.99 14.44
C ALA A 124 0.87 -4.99 14.92
N LYS A 125 0.62 -5.41 16.16
CA LYS A 125 -0.72 -5.56 16.78
C LYS A 125 -1.18 -4.38 17.63
N GLY A 126 -0.64 -3.20 17.42
CA GLY A 126 -1.01 -2.03 18.21
C GLY A 126 -0.07 -0.87 17.98
N ASP A 127 -0.05 0.05 18.93
CA ASP A 127 0.85 1.20 18.92
C ASP A 127 2.29 0.72 19.15
N LYS A 128 3.10 0.82 18.12
CA LYS A 128 4.52 0.45 18.15
C LYS A 128 5.37 1.31 17.24
N ASP A 129 6.62 1.45 17.64
CA ASP A 129 7.67 2.08 16.84
C ASP A 129 8.70 1.03 16.42
N TYR A 130 9.11 1.07 15.15
CA TYR A 130 10.14 0.20 14.60
C TYR A 130 11.19 1.02 13.87
N GLU A 131 12.41 0.53 13.86
CA GLU A 131 13.49 1.06 13.04
C GLU A 131 14.08 -0.06 12.17
N ILE A 132 14.09 0.14 10.85
CA ILE A 132 14.71 -0.77 9.89
C ILE A 132 15.58 0.07 8.96
N GLY A 133 16.91 -0.06 9.08
CA GLY A 133 17.82 0.83 8.37
C GLY A 133 17.57 2.28 8.77
N LYS A 134 17.29 3.14 7.80
CA LYS A 134 16.91 4.55 8.04
C LYS A 134 15.41 4.80 8.17
N PHE A 135 14.61 3.77 7.98
CA PHE A 135 13.16 3.89 8.09
C PHE A 135 12.70 3.85 9.55
N LYS A 136 11.90 4.84 9.93
CA LYS A 136 11.21 4.87 11.22
C LYS A 136 9.72 4.64 10.97
N ILE A 137 9.21 3.56 11.54
CA ILE A 137 7.86 3.08 11.27
C ILE A 137 7.04 3.19 12.55
N LYS A 138 5.91 3.90 12.47
CA LYS A 138 4.92 3.97 13.53
C LYS A 138 3.68 3.21 13.12
N THR A 139 3.08 2.49 14.05
CA THR A 139 1.85 1.72 13.80
C THR A 139 0.79 2.03 14.82
N CYS A 140 -0.46 1.94 14.41
CA CYS A 140 -1.61 1.74 15.28
C CYS A 140 -2.51 0.66 14.67
N ILE A 141 -3.46 0.15 15.46
CA ILE A 141 -4.42 -0.83 14.99
C ILE A 141 -5.83 -0.23 15.00
N THR A 142 -6.57 -0.45 13.93
CA THR A 142 -7.93 0.07 13.74
C THR A 142 -8.90 -1.07 13.45
N ASP A 143 -10.19 -0.79 13.60
CA ASP A 143 -11.20 -1.66 13.04
C ASP A 143 -11.16 -1.61 11.51
N HIS A 144 -11.57 -2.70 10.91
CA HIS A 144 -11.81 -2.74 9.48
C HIS A 144 -13.07 -1.93 9.13
N ASN A 145 -13.12 -1.41 7.94
CA ASN A 145 -14.26 -0.69 7.41
C ASN A 145 -15.57 -1.50 7.44
N ASN A 146 -15.50 -2.81 7.22
CA ASN A 146 -16.64 -3.68 7.36
C ASN A 146 -16.95 -3.96 8.84
N SER A 147 -18.22 -3.86 9.20
CA SER A 147 -18.70 -4.15 10.55
C SER A 147 -18.28 -5.55 11.03
N GLY A 148 -17.86 -5.63 12.29
CA GLY A 148 -17.56 -6.89 12.96
C GLY A 148 -16.08 -7.32 12.95
N LEU A 149 -15.18 -6.59 12.29
CA LEU A 149 -13.75 -6.85 12.30
C LEU A 149 -13.01 -5.79 13.12
N SER A 150 -13.05 -5.94 14.43
CA SER A 150 -12.38 -5.03 15.37
C SER A 150 -10.90 -5.34 15.51
N ASN A 151 -10.07 -4.30 15.68
CA ASN A 151 -8.61 -4.40 15.80
C ASN A 151 -7.99 -5.25 14.69
N PHE A 152 -8.37 -5.00 13.47
CA PHE A 152 -8.08 -5.88 12.34
C PHE A 152 -7.07 -5.30 11.34
N VAL A 153 -6.98 -3.98 11.24
CA VAL A 153 -6.13 -3.29 10.28
C VAL A 153 -5.01 -2.54 10.99
N THR A 154 -3.78 -2.83 10.64
CA THR A 154 -2.62 -2.05 11.06
C THR A 154 -2.41 -0.90 10.08
N VAL A 155 -2.41 0.32 10.59
CA VAL A 155 -2.03 1.53 9.85
C VAL A 155 -0.54 1.76 10.02
N PHE A 156 0.16 2.07 8.93
CA PHE A 156 1.60 2.33 8.91
C PHE A 156 1.89 3.78 8.55
N SER A 157 2.69 4.45 9.36
CA SER A 157 3.31 5.74 9.04
C SER A 157 4.83 5.53 8.98
N ILE A 158 5.44 5.76 7.82
CA ILE A 158 6.84 5.43 7.53
C ILE A 158 7.59 6.70 7.17
N ASP A 159 8.46 7.16 8.08
CA ASP A 159 9.45 8.19 7.81
C ASP A 159 10.65 7.54 7.11
N CYS A 160 10.91 7.97 5.89
CA CYS A 160 11.95 7.41 5.03
C CYS A 160 13.34 7.99 5.26
N GLY A 161 13.49 8.92 6.21
CA GLY A 161 14.78 9.44 6.65
C GLY A 161 15.29 10.68 5.89
N GLU A 162 16.39 11.22 6.41
CA GLU A 162 16.97 12.50 5.94
C GLU A 162 17.42 12.47 4.48
N ASP A 163 17.87 11.32 3.99
CA ASP A 163 18.32 11.15 2.61
C ASP A 163 17.20 11.19 1.57
N THR A 164 15.94 11.23 2.02
CA THR A 164 14.75 11.51 1.19
C THR A 164 14.19 12.92 1.38
N GLY A 165 14.84 13.76 2.20
CA GLY A 165 14.27 15.03 2.67
C GLY A 165 13.15 14.82 3.71
N ASN A 166 13.26 13.77 4.52
CA ASN A 166 12.27 13.37 5.54
C ASN A 166 10.88 13.08 4.96
N PHE A 167 10.86 12.36 3.85
CA PHE A 167 9.62 11.91 3.22
C PHE A 167 8.86 10.96 4.14
N VAL A 168 7.59 11.28 4.43
CA VAL A 168 6.70 10.46 5.25
C VAL A 168 5.58 9.89 4.40
N PHE A 169 5.49 8.58 4.39
CA PHE A 169 4.50 7.79 3.67
C PHE A 169 3.55 7.12 4.67
N MET A 170 2.24 7.31 4.52
CA MET A 170 1.24 6.70 5.39
C MET A 170 0.26 5.87 4.59
N HIS A 171 0.08 4.61 5.01
CA HIS A 171 -0.85 3.67 4.37
C HIS A 171 -1.86 3.16 5.40
N VAL A 172 -3.14 3.35 5.12
CA VAL A 172 -4.20 3.06 6.09
C VAL A 172 -4.94 1.74 5.82
N GLY A 173 -4.59 1.01 4.76
CA GLY A 173 -5.30 -0.21 4.39
C GLY A 173 -6.80 0.01 4.34
N ASP A 174 -7.56 -0.97 4.77
CA ASP A 174 -9.03 -0.93 4.83
C ASP A 174 -9.57 -0.42 6.18
N SER A 175 -8.86 0.53 6.79
CA SER A 175 -9.26 1.15 8.04
C SER A 175 -10.66 1.78 7.96
N ASN A 176 -11.32 1.85 9.10
CA ASN A 176 -12.64 2.45 9.29
C ASN A 176 -12.65 3.99 9.31
N TYR A 177 -11.51 4.66 9.27
CA TYR A 177 -11.35 6.11 9.35
C TYR A 177 -11.91 6.76 10.63
N LYS A 178 -11.82 6.09 11.78
CA LYS A 178 -12.20 6.66 13.08
C LYS A 178 -10.99 7.31 13.75
N PRO A 179 -10.98 8.63 13.93
CA PRO A 179 -9.83 9.35 14.49
C PRO A 179 -9.35 8.82 15.84
N GLU A 180 -10.28 8.38 16.69
CA GLU A 180 -9.95 7.84 18.02
C GLU A 180 -9.08 6.58 18.00
N GLN A 181 -8.95 5.91 16.85
CA GLN A 181 -8.11 4.74 16.66
C GLN A 181 -6.76 5.06 16.00
N TYR A 182 -6.55 6.29 15.56
CA TYR A 182 -5.30 6.76 14.94
C TYR A 182 -4.41 7.39 16.01
N THR A 183 -3.77 6.55 16.81
CA THR A 183 -3.13 6.95 18.07
C THR A 183 -1.64 7.20 17.99
N ASN A 184 -0.89 6.32 17.35
CA ASN A 184 0.58 6.40 17.27
C ASN A 184 1.05 6.64 15.83
N LEU A 185 0.71 7.78 15.26
CA LEU A 185 1.02 8.12 13.87
C LEU A 185 1.55 9.54 13.77
N ALA A 186 2.19 9.86 12.64
CA ALA A 186 2.56 11.23 12.32
C ALA A 186 1.30 12.08 12.08
N SER A 187 1.31 13.30 12.58
CA SER A 187 0.20 14.27 12.38
C SER A 187 0.27 14.94 11.00
N HIS A 188 1.44 15.00 10.39
CA HIS A 188 1.66 15.47 9.02
C HIS A 188 2.37 14.37 8.23
N VAL A 189 1.91 14.11 7.02
CA VAL A 189 2.52 13.15 6.09
C VAL A 189 2.60 13.75 4.69
N ASN A 190 3.61 13.36 3.94
CA ASN A 190 3.73 13.86 2.57
C ASN A 190 2.79 13.11 1.63
N VAL A 191 2.63 11.80 1.80
CA VAL A 191 1.73 10.98 1.00
C VAL A 191 0.87 10.10 1.89
N LEU A 192 -0.45 10.21 1.73
CA LEU A 192 -1.45 9.36 2.35
C LEU A 192 -2.07 8.41 1.33
N ILE A 193 -2.13 7.12 1.65
CA ILE A 193 -2.75 6.08 0.83
C ILE A 193 -4.04 5.59 1.50
N PRO A 194 -5.20 6.16 1.18
CA PRO A 194 -6.50 5.64 1.61
C PRO A 194 -7.16 4.81 0.51
N ARG A 195 -8.14 3.99 0.89
CA ARG A 195 -9.06 3.36 -0.05
C ARG A 195 -10.25 4.28 -0.36
N TYR A 196 -10.90 4.08 -1.50
CA TYR A 196 -12.10 4.83 -1.86
C TYR A 196 -13.40 4.08 -1.61
N ALA A 197 -13.38 2.77 -1.56
CA ALA A 197 -14.55 1.92 -1.36
C ALA A 197 -14.33 0.95 -0.18
N PRO A 198 -15.40 0.49 0.49
CA PRO A 198 -16.80 0.90 0.34
C PRO A 198 -17.12 2.28 0.92
N ASN A 199 -16.37 2.80 1.90
CA ASN A 199 -16.59 4.13 2.49
C ASN A 199 -15.55 5.13 2.02
N ALA A 200 -16.01 6.30 1.61
CA ALA A 200 -15.13 7.38 1.20
C ALA A 200 -14.42 8.01 2.40
N LEU A 201 -13.18 8.45 2.18
CA LEU A 201 -12.48 9.35 3.06
C LEU A 201 -13.13 10.74 2.97
N THR A 202 -13.43 11.36 4.11
CA THR A 202 -14.01 12.70 4.21
C THR A 202 -13.25 13.55 5.21
N GLU A 203 -13.45 14.86 5.19
CA GLU A 203 -12.85 15.80 6.13
C GLU A 203 -13.24 15.57 7.60
N ASN A 204 -14.38 14.94 7.86
CA ASN A 204 -14.83 14.60 9.20
C ASN A 204 -14.24 13.30 9.75
N ASN A 205 -13.38 12.65 8.99
CA ASN A 205 -12.71 11.41 9.37
C ASN A 205 -11.29 11.72 9.89
N ILE A 206 -10.28 11.14 9.25
CA ILE A 206 -8.89 11.26 9.67
C ILE A 206 -8.14 12.45 9.03
N LEU A 207 -8.80 13.25 8.21
CA LEU A 207 -8.18 14.46 7.64
C LEU A 207 -8.36 15.67 8.53
N GLY A 208 -7.28 16.36 8.84
CA GLY A 208 -7.25 17.60 9.63
C GLY A 208 -6.16 17.61 10.67
N SER A 209 -6.22 18.60 11.58
CA SER A 209 -5.23 18.86 12.61
C SER A 209 -5.67 18.46 14.02
N GLY A 210 -6.84 17.84 14.17
CA GLY A 210 -7.37 17.36 15.44
C GLY A 210 -6.68 16.08 15.93
N ALA A 211 -7.03 15.66 17.15
CA ALA A 211 -6.53 14.40 17.70
C ALA A 211 -6.94 13.20 16.81
N GLY A 212 -5.98 12.36 16.43
CA GLY A 212 -6.20 11.23 15.53
C GLY A 212 -6.43 11.61 14.07
N GLN A 213 -6.17 12.86 13.71
CA GLN A 213 -6.22 13.33 12.34
C GLN A 213 -4.82 13.55 11.77
N VAL A 214 -4.73 13.58 10.45
CA VAL A 214 -3.49 13.78 9.70
C VAL A 214 -3.69 14.83 8.62
N GLU A 215 -2.67 15.64 8.39
CA GLU A 215 -2.60 16.62 7.31
C GLU A 215 -1.67 16.08 6.20
N PRO A 216 -2.20 15.52 5.11
CA PRO A 216 -1.40 15.06 3.98
C PRO A 216 -1.10 16.20 3.01
N ASP A 217 0.13 16.20 2.44
CA ASP A 217 0.43 17.06 1.28
C ASP A 217 -0.22 16.49 0.01
N TYR A 218 -0.23 15.15 -0.13
CA TYR A 218 -0.78 14.41 -1.26
C TYR A 218 -1.62 13.23 -0.79
N VAL A 219 -2.71 12.97 -1.47
CA VAL A 219 -3.53 11.76 -1.31
C VAL A 219 -3.46 10.96 -2.59
N LEU A 220 -3.06 9.68 -2.49
CA LEU A 220 -3.12 8.72 -3.58
C LEU A 220 -4.25 7.72 -3.31
N LEU A 221 -5.44 8.05 -3.82
CA LEU A 221 -6.65 7.25 -3.59
C LEU A 221 -6.52 5.90 -4.28
N SER A 222 -6.66 4.83 -3.53
CA SER A 222 -6.33 3.47 -3.96
C SER A 222 -7.50 2.50 -3.76
N HIS A 223 -7.25 1.21 -3.93
CA HIS A 223 -8.27 0.15 -3.95
C HIS A 223 -9.12 0.20 -5.22
N ILE A 224 -8.52 0.59 -6.33
CA ILE A 224 -9.18 0.72 -7.62
C ILE A 224 -9.09 -0.57 -8.44
N LEU A 225 -10.11 -0.84 -9.25
CA LEU A 225 -10.14 -1.96 -10.21
C LEU A 225 -9.76 -3.30 -9.56
N GLU A 226 -10.23 -3.55 -8.35
CA GLU A 226 -9.96 -4.78 -7.64
C GLU A 226 -10.70 -5.96 -8.33
N LEU A 227 -9.95 -6.83 -9.01
CA LEU A 227 -10.47 -7.84 -9.94
C LEU A 227 -11.26 -8.96 -9.24
N ALA A 228 -10.94 -9.25 -7.99
CA ALA A 228 -11.65 -10.31 -7.25
C ALA A 228 -13.07 -9.90 -6.86
N HIS A 229 -13.34 -8.61 -6.71
CA HIS A 229 -14.67 -8.06 -6.41
C HIS A 229 -15.47 -7.60 -7.63
N ALA A 230 -14.86 -7.54 -8.81
CA ALA A 230 -15.50 -7.03 -10.03
C ALA A 230 -16.80 -7.77 -10.41
N GLY A 231 -16.93 -9.05 -10.08
CA GLY A 231 -18.14 -9.83 -10.33
C GLY A 231 -19.25 -9.64 -9.30
N VAL A 232 -19.01 -8.91 -8.21
CA VAL A 232 -19.97 -8.69 -7.11
C VAL A 232 -20.70 -7.36 -7.29
N ASP A 233 -19.95 -6.32 -7.62
CA ASP A 233 -20.50 -4.98 -7.86
C ASP A 233 -19.53 -4.22 -8.79
N GLU A 234 -19.81 -4.30 -10.10
CA GLU A 234 -18.93 -3.74 -11.13
C GLU A 234 -18.75 -2.22 -11.00
N SER A 235 -19.76 -1.49 -10.57
CA SER A 235 -19.67 -0.03 -10.41
C SER A 235 -18.85 0.38 -9.19
N ARG A 236 -18.84 -0.43 -8.16
CA ARG A 236 -18.25 -0.13 -6.85
C ARG A 236 -16.72 0.00 -6.89
N TRP A 237 -16.08 -0.71 -7.81
CA TRP A 237 -14.61 -0.75 -7.91
C TRP A 237 -14.10 -0.03 -9.15
N SER A 238 -14.97 0.76 -9.79
CA SER A 238 -14.68 1.47 -11.04
C SER A 238 -13.75 2.67 -10.84
N LEU A 239 -12.99 2.98 -11.87
CA LEU A 239 -12.17 4.19 -11.92
C LEU A 239 -13.04 5.46 -11.89
N GLU A 240 -14.21 5.45 -12.53
CA GLU A 240 -15.15 6.56 -12.52
C GLU A 240 -15.58 6.94 -11.10
N LEU A 241 -15.96 5.94 -10.29
CA LEU A 241 -16.32 6.17 -8.89
C LEU A 241 -15.11 6.65 -8.06
N ALA A 242 -13.91 6.12 -8.31
CA ALA A 242 -12.70 6.56 -7.64
C ALA A 242 -12.40 8.03 -7.93
N LEU A 243 -12.53 8.47 -9.18
CA LEU A 243 -12.35 9.88 -9.57
C LEU A 243 -13.41 10.79 -8.97
N GLU A 244 -14.68 10.35 -8.92
CA GLU A 244 -15.74 11.09 -8.24
C GLU A 244 -15.42 11.27 -6.75
N ARG A 245 -14.95 10.24 -6.07
CA ARG A 245 -14.59 10.32 -4.65
C ARG A 245 -13.34 11.14 -4.39
N ALA A 246 -12.35 11.04 -5.26
CA ALA A 246 -11.15 11.87 -5.19
C ALA A 246 -11.48 13.37 -5.23
N SER A 247 -12.45 13.78 -6.06
CA SER A 247 -12.87 15.16 -6.18
C SER A 247 -13.54 15.74 -4.91
N LYS A 248 -13.95 14.87 -3.97
CA LYS A 248 -14.62 15.25 -2.71
C LYS A 248 -13.66 15.25 -1.50
N ILE A 249 -12.41 14.84 -1.69
CA ILE A 249 -11.42 14.81 -0.62
C ILE A 249 -10.88 16.22 -0.39
N ASN A 250 -10.85 16.67 0.87
CA ASN A 250 -10.29 17.97 1.23
C ASN A 250 -8.76 17.95 1.26
N CYS A 251 -8.17 17.67 0.11
CA CYS A 251 -6.75 17.78 -0.17
C CYS A 251 -6.62 18.12 -1.66
N GLU A 252 -6.09 19.30 -1.97
CA GLU A 252 -5.98 19.79 -3.36
C GLU A 252 -5.19 18.81 -4.25
N GLN A 253 -4.15 18.20 -3.69
CA GLN A 253 -3.28 17.26 -4.39
C GLN A 253 -3.76 15.82 -4.20
N THR A 254 -4.99 15.52 -4.66
CA THR A 254 -5.55 14.18 -4.64
C THR A 254 -5.50 13.55 -6.03
N TYR A 255 -4.86 12.38 -6.13
CA TYR A 255 -4.69 11.61 -7.37
C TYR A 255 -5.21 10.19 -7.22
N VAL A 256 -5.51 9.55 -8.35
CA VAL A 256 -5.88 8.14 -8.46
C VAL A 256 -4.81 7.46 -9.32
N PRO A 257 -3.75 6.92 -8.73
CA PRO A 257 -2.68 6.30 -9.50
C PRO A 257 -3.12 4.98 -10.12
N MET A 258 -2.63 4.71 -11.32
CA MET A 258 -2.88 3.44 -12.02
C MET A 258 -1.80 2.40 -11.69
N TRP A 259 -2.10 1.14 -11.95
CA TRP A 259 -1.15 0.06 -11.76
C TRP A 259 0.12 0.28 -12.60
N GLY A 260 1.28 0.15 -11.95
CA GLY A 260 2.58 0.35 -12.56
C GLY A 260 2.98 1.81 -12.76
N GLU A 261 2.19 2.75 -12.27
CA GLU A 261 2.54 4.16 -12.30
C GLU A 261 3.66 4.44 -11.31
N LYS A 262 4.66 5.22 -11.77
CA LYS A 262 5.78 5.68 -10.97
C LYS A 262 5.58 7.15 -10.62
N LEU A 263 5.72 7.46 -9.35
CA LEU A 263 5.73 8.81 -8.82
C LEU A 263 7.09 9.09 -8.16
N VAL A 264 7.54 10.32 -8.20
CA VAL A 264 8.83 10.72 -7.63
C VAL A 264 8.62 11.85 -6.65
N TRP A 265 8.96 11.59 -5.38
CA TRP A 265 9.08 12.63 -4.37
C TRP A 265 10.43 13.32 -4.48
N LYS A 266 10.43 14.63 -4.71
CA LYS A 266 11.64 15.45 -4.80
C LYS A 266 11.31 16.90 -4.50
N ASN A 267 12.17 17.59 -3.69
CA ASN A 267 11.99 19.01 -3.36
C ASN A 267 10.60 19.33 -2.77
N ASN A 268 10.11 18.50 -1.87
CA ASN A 268 8.78 18.61 -1.25
C ASN A 268 7.62 18.59 -2.26
N LYS A 269 7.81 17.92 -3.39
CA LYS A 269 6.78 17.72 -4.42
C LYS A 269 6.76 16.29 -4.90
N LEU A 270 5.56 15.82 -5.20
CA LEU A 270 5.30 14.56 -5.87
C LEU A 270 5.04 14.83 -7.36
N ASN A 271 5.81 14.14 -8.24
CA ASN A 271 5.75 14.28 -9.69
C ASN A 271 5.56 12.94 -10.36
#